data_621f93ce32192efa49db388b5050b0ef
#
_entry.id   621f93ce32192efa49db388b5050b0ef
#
_cell.length_a   1.000
_cell.length_b   1.000
_cell.length_c   1.000
_cell.angle_alpha   90.00
_cell.angle_beta   90.00
_cell.angle_gamma   90.00
#
_symmetry.space_group_name_H-M   'P 1'
#
loop_
_entity.id
_entity.type
_entity.pdbx_description
1 polymer ?
#
loop_
_entity_poly.entity_id
_entity_poly.type
_entity_poly.pdbx_seq_one_letter_code
_entity_poly.pdbx_strand_id
1 'polypeptide(L)'
;DAYLKMLDKIKSFEVAQFPDLIICNYVYDHLDEGIQKPMNYRNVFPTEKMCNWNTIGHFHPSQYLIMHALMFQTKVLRQSGVKLPEHTFYVDNLFSYQPLPFAKNLYYMDIDLYHYYLGREDQSVNEKVLMKRIDQQIRVTELVAKSVDLREVKKMYPKLAVYMMRNISIMLSISSIHLLLIKTEEAFQKRKRMWEQVKDYDRILYYRLRCSTLSGLTYLPGRLGGKITVGG
;
A
#
# COMPACT_ATOMS: atom_id res chain seq x y z
N ASP A 1 -4.91 -26.35 -9.59
CA ASP A 1 -4.83 -25.00 -10.13
C ASP A 1 -5.43 -23.98 -9.14
N ALA A 2 -4.64 -22.96 -8.75
CA ALA A 2 -5.02 -21.97 -7.75
C ALA A 2 -6.27 -21.18 -8.17
N TYR A 3 -6.38 -20.84 -9.45
CA TYR A 3 -7.50 -20.09 -10.01
C TYR A 3 -8.83 -20.87 -9.90
N LEU A 4 -8.81 -22.15 -10.24
CA LEU A 4 -10.02 -22.99 -10.10
C LEU A 4 -10.43 -23.14 -8.64
N LYS A 5 -9.50 -23.38 -7.72
CA LYS A 5 -9.80 -23.43 -6.28
C LYS A 5 -10.43 -22.13 -5.79
N MET A 6 -9.93 -20.99 -6.22
CA MET A 6 -10.50 -19.68 -5.91
C MET A 6 -11.93 -19.56 -6.44
N LEU A 7 -12.19 -19.91 -7.71
CA LEU A 7 -13.52 -19.84 -8.31
C LEU A 7 -14.51 -20.75 -7.62
N ASP A 8 -14.13 -22.00 -7.31
CA ASP A 8 -15.00 -22.96 -6.61
C ASP A 8 -15.34 -22.45 -5.22
N LYS A 9 -14.38 -21.86 -4.52
CA LYS A 9 -14.65 -21.24 -3.23
C LYS A 9 -15.60 -20.06 -3.34
N ILE A 10 -15.40 -19.18 -4.31
CA ILE A 10 -16.29 -18.03 -4.56
C ILE A 10 -17.73 -18.51 -4.83
N LYS A 11 -17.91 -19.55 -5.63
CA LYS A 11 -19.21 -20.15 -5.92
C LYS A 11 -19.88 -20.80 -4.70
N SER A 12 -19.10 -21.23 -3.71
CA SER A 12 -19.60 -21.86 -2.49
C SER A 12 -20.18 -20.89 -1.46
N PHE A 13 -19.92 -19.59 -1.60
CA PHE A 13 -20.50 -18.61 -0.69
C PHE A 13 -21.99 -18.37 -0.99
N GLU A 14 -22.79 -18.37 0.06
CA GLU A 14 -24.15 -17.86 -0.03
C GLU A 14 -24.14 -16.34 -0.25
N VAL A 15 -25.10 -15.86 -1.04
CA VAL A 15 -25.17 -14.42 -1.41
C VAL A 15 -25.17 -13.51 -0.17
N ALA A 16 -25.90 -13.92 0.90
CA ALA A 16 -25.98 -13.15 2.14
C ALA A 16 -24.69 -13.15 2.97
N GLN A 17 -23.78 -14.12 2.75
CA GLN A 17 -22.55 -14.31 3.50
C GLN A 17 -21.31 -14.03 2.65
N PHE A 18 -21.48 -13.43 1.47
CA PHE A 18 -20.37 -13.17 0.57
C PHE A 18 -19.40 -12.14 1.19
N PRO A 19 -18.06 -12.42 1.25
CA PRO A 19 -17.10 -11.49 1.81
C PRO A 19 -17.01 -10.19 1.00
N ASP A 20 -16.85 -9.08 1.67
CA ASP A 20 -16.63 -7.77 1.02
C ASP A 20 -15.26 -7.69 0.34
N LEU A 21 -14.29 -8.42 0.90
CA LEU A 21 -12.92 -8.53 0.40
C LEU A 21 -12.39 -9.94 0.58
N ILE A 22 -11.96 -10.56 -0.51
CA ILE A 22 -11.17 -11.79 -0.51
C ILE A 22 -9.71 -11.42 -0.70
N ILE A 23 -8.84 -12.02 0.12
CA ILE A 23 -7.40 -11.80 0.12
C ILE A 23 -6.74 -13.13 -0.22
N CYS A 24 -5.79 -13.12 -1.18
CA CYS A 24 -4.96 -14.28 -1.55
C CYS A 24 -3.49 -13.96 -1.36
N ASN A 25 -2.64 -14.96 -1.49
CA ASN A 25 -1.20 -14.77 -1.58
C ASN A 25 -0.80 -14.31 -2.99
N TYR A 26 0.42 -13.82 -3.09
CA TYR A 26 1.12 -13.62 -4.35
C TYR A 26 2.58 -14.06 -4.20
N VAL A 27 3.24 -14.31 -5.32
CA VAL A 27 4.64 -14.77 -5.35
C VAL A 27 5.47 -13.75 -6.13
N TYR A 28 6.57 -13.31 -5.56
CA TYR A 28 7.60 -12.60 -6.32
C TYR A 28 8.49 -13.61 -7.02
N ASP A 29 8.47 -13.61 -8.35
CA ASP A 29 9.34 -14.42 -9.19
C ASP A 29 10.53 -13.56 -9.65
N HIS A 30 11.69 -13.80 -9.07
CA HIS A 30 12.96 -13.21 -9.48
C HIS A 30 13.53 -14.02 -10.65
N LEU A 31 13.24 -13.63 -11.88
CA LEU A 31 13.60 -14.37 -13.09
C LEU A 31 15.11 -14.57 -13.23
N ASP A 32 15.90 -13.55 -12.91
CA ASP A 32 17.36 -13.57 -13.05
C ASP A 32 18.05 -14.51 -12.04
N GLU A 33 17.40 -14.71 -10.88
CA GLU A 33 17.94 -15.52 -9.78
C GLU A 33 17.30 -16.91 -9.70
N GLY A 34 16.20 -17.15 -10.42
CA GLY A 34 15.41 -18.38 -10.33
C GLY A 34 14.75 -18.57 -8.95
N ILE A 35 14.56 -17.49 -8.19
CA ILE A 35 14.06 -17.53 -6.82
C ILE A 35 12.59 -17.09 -6.78
N GLN A 36 11.77 -17.89 -6.10
CA GLN A 36 10.38 -17.56 -5.81
C GLN A 36 10.21 -17.20 -4.33
N LYS A 37 9.61 -16.04 -4.05
CA LYS A 37 9.33 -15.59 -2.67
C LYS A 37 7.83 -15.41 -2.48
N PRO A 38 7.14 -16.40 -1.89
CA PRO A 38 5.71 -16.29 -1.61
C PRO A 38 5.46 -15.28 -0.48
N MET A 39 4.48 -14.43 -0.69
CA MET A 39 3.97 -13.47 0.28
C MET A 39 2.59 -13.94 0.74
N ASN A 40 2.53 -14.49 1.94
CA ASN A 40 1.31 -14.95 2.57
C ASN A 40 0.92 -14.07 3.77
N TYR A 41 -0.29 -14.24 4.28
CA TYR A 41 -0.85 -13.42 5.36
C TYR A 41 -1.40 -14.26 6.51
N ARG A 42 -0.88 -15.49 6.72
CA ARG A 42 -1.30 -16.44 7.78
C ARG A 42 -1.19 -15.84 9.19
N ASN A 43 -0.21 -14.94 9.40
CA ASN A 43 -0.03 -14.22 10.68
C ASN A 43 -1.00 -13.04 10.84
N VAL A 44 -1.70 -12.65 9.77
CA VAL A 44 -2.60 -11.50 9.77
C VAL A 44 -4.05 -11.94 9.78
N PHE A 45 -4.43 -12.86 8.90
CA PHE A 45 -5.80 -13.29 8.72
C PHE A 45 -5.98 -14.76 9.06
N PRO A 46 -7.10 -15.16 9.71
CA PRO A 46 -7.43 -16.56 9.86
C PRO A 46 -7.71 -17.20 8.49
N THR A 47 -7.04 -18.32 8.23
CA THR A 47 -7.15 -19.03 6.95
C THR A 47 -8.54 -19.67 6.81
N GLU A 48 -9.15 -19.48 5.64
CA GLU A 48 -10.44 -20.08 5.25
C GLU A 48 -11.59 -19.79 6.22
N LYS A 49 -11.55 -18.61 6.86
CA LYS A 49 -12.58 -18.17 7.81
C LYS A 49 -12.92 -16.70 7.58
N MET A 50 -14.21 -16.40 7.78
CA MET A 50 -14.65 -15.00 7.81
C MET A 50 -14.05 -14.28 9.02
N CYS A 51 -13.59 -13.05 8.79
CA CYS A 51 -13.06 -12.19 9.84
C CYS A 51 -13.38 -10.71 9.53
N ASN A 52 -12.91 -9.82 10.39
CA ASN A 52 -13.02 -8.37 10.20
C ASN A 52 -11.74 -7.69 10.68
N TRP A 53 -11.59 -6.40 10.42
CA TRP A 53 -10.38 -5.65 10.76
C TRP A 53 -10.04 -5.61 12.26
N ASN A 54 -10.98 -5.87 13.15
CA ASN A 54 -10.72 -5.90 14.60
C ASN A 54 -10.11 -7.23 15.06
N THR A 55 -10.36 -8.32 14.31
CA THR A 55 -9.91 -9.67 14.63
C THR A 55 -8.59 -10.07 13.96
N ILE A 56 -8.04 -9.24 13.06
CA ILE A 56 -6.79 -9.52 12.37
C ILE A 56 -5.58 -9.54 13.33
N GLY A 57 -4.51 -10.23 12.93
CA GLY A 57 -3.19 -10.19 13.56
C GLY A 57 -2.39 -8.94 13.18
N HIS A 58 -1.06 -9.06 13.20
CA HIS A 58 -0.15 -7.98 12.88
C HIS A 58 0.58 -8.24 11.57
N PHE A 59 0.62 -7.22 10.71
CA PHE A 59 1.44 -7.26 9.51
C PHE A 59 2.93 -7.12 9.87
N HIS A 60 3.78 -7.96 9.31
CA HIS A 60 5.22 -7.72 9.34
C HIS A 60 5.60 -6.47 8.54
N PRO A 61 6.76 -5.84 8.82
CA PRO A 61 7.19 -4.63 8.10
C PRO A 61 7.23 -4.77 6.59
N SER A 62 7.57 -5.96 6.07
CA SER A 62 7.61 -6.28 4.64
C SER A 62 6.27 -6.71 4.03
N GLN A 63 5.23 -6.94 4.86
CA GLN A 63 3.91 -7.34 4.38
C GLN A 63 3.04 -6.12 4.14
N TYR A 64 2.52 -6.00 2.93
CA TYR A 64 1.48 -5.02 2.55
C TYR A 64 0.55 -5.63 1.52
N LEU A 65 -0.68 -5.19 1.54
CA LEU A 65 -1.70 -5.62 0.60
C LEU A 65 -1.47 -4.92 -0.74
N ILE A 66 -1.24 -5.70 -1.77
CA ILE A 66 -1.11 -5.19 -3.14
C ILE A 66 -2.34 -5.56 -3.96
N MET A 67 -2.61 -4.83 -5.02
CA MET A 67 -3.76 -5.02 -5.90
C MET A 67 -3.95 -6.48 -6.34
N HIS A 68 -2.86 -7.17 -6.64
CA HIS A 68 -2.83 -8.55 -7.14
C HIS A 68 -3.33 -9.59 -6.12
N ALA A 69 -3.35 -9.24 -4.84
CA ALA A 69 -3.79 -10.11 -3.75
C ALA A 69 -5.26 -9.83 -3.33
N LEU A 70 -5.93 -8.85 -3.94
CA LEU A 70 -7.21 -8.32 -3.45
C LEU A 70 -8.34 -8.51 -4.47
N MET A 71 -9.46 -9.05 -4.01
CA MET A 71 -10.71 -9.14 -4.76
C MET A 71 -11.83 -8.48 -3.95
N PHE A 72 -12.17 -7.25 -4.31
CA PHE A 72 -13.26 -6.50 -3.68
C PHE A 72 -14.61 -6.83 -4.33
N GLN A 73 -15.67 -6.91 -3.52
CA GLN A 73 -16.99 -6.76 -4.09
C GLN A 73 -17.15 -5.39 -4.76
N THR A 74 -17.75 -5.33 -5.93
CA THR A 74 -17.96 -4.08 -6.68
C THR A 74 -18.70 -3.02 -5.85
N LYS A 75 -19.64 -3.43 -4.97
CA LYS A 75 -20.32 -2.48 -4.08
C LYS A 75 -19.36 -1.73 -3.15
N VAL A 76 -18.29 -2.40 -2.65
CA VAL A 76 -17.28 -1.80 -1.77
C VAL A 76 -16.48 -0.75 -2.53
N LEU A 77 -16.05 -1.05 -3.76
CA LEU A 77 -15.36 -0.09 -4.60
C LEU A 77 -16.23 1.14 -4.90
N ARG A 78 -17.52 0.94 -5.20
CA ARG A 78 -18.47 2.05 -5.43
C ARG A 78 -18.66 2.90 -4.17
N GLN A 79 -18.84 2.27 -3.01
CA GLN A 79 -19.00 2.96 -1.72
C GLN A 79 -17.75 3.75 -1.32
N SER A 80 -16.56 3.24 -1.61
CA SER A 80 -15.30 3.94 -1.32
C SER A 80 -15.10 5.18 -2.19
N GLY A 81 -15.81 5.30 -3.30
CA GLY A 81 -15.65 6.39 -4.26
C GLY A 81 -14.26 6.41 -4.92
N VAL A 82 -13.51 5.30 -4.88
CA VAL A 82 -12.17 5.24 -5.47
C VAL A 82 -12.22 5.53 -6.97
N LYS A 83 -11.42 6.52 -7.39
CA LYS A 83 -11.23 6.89 -8.79
C LYS A 83 -9.75 6.89 -9.08
N LEU A 84 -9.34 6.06 -10.02
CA LEU A 84 -7.94 5.94 -10.41
C LEU A 84 -7.63 7.03 -11.45
N PRO A 85 -6.61 7.88 -11.21
CA PRO A 85 -6.18 8.86 -12.21
C PRO A 85 -5.77 8.19 -13.51
N GLU A 86 -6.24 8.71 -14.62
CA GLU A 86 -5.86 8.25 -15.95
C GLU A 86 -4.39 8.58 -16.25
N HIS A 87 -3.76 7.76 -17.09
CA HIS A 87 -2.36 7.92 -17.52
C HIS A 87 -1.36 8.12 -16.37
N THR A 88 -1.63 7.48 -15.21
CA THR A 88 -0.83 7.62 -14.00
C THR A 88 -0.37 6.25 -13.53
N PHE A 89 0.94 6.08 -13.31
CA PHE A 89 1.50 4.88 -12.68
C PHE A 89 1.24 4.90 -11.16
N TYR A 90 1.39 3.74 -10.52
CA TYR A 90 1.27 3.57 -9.06
C TYR A 90 -0.16 3.71 -8.50
N VAL A 91 -1.18 3.81 -9.35
CA VAL A 91 -2.60 3.92 -8.95
C VAL A 91 -3.13 2.66 -8.25
N ASP A 92 -2.44 1.54 -8.41
CA ASP A 92 -2.64 0.29 -7.67
C ASP A 92 -2.58 0.51 -6.15
N ASN A 93 -1.74 1.45 -5.68
CA ASN A 93 -1.68 1.82 -4.27
C ASN A 93 -3.00 2.45 -3.79
N LEU A 94 -3.62 3.31 -4.61
CA LEU A 94 -4.91 3.91 -4.27
C LEU A 94 -6.03 2.86 -4.27
N PHE A 95 -6.04 1.95 -5.25
CA PHE A 95 -6.96 0.82 -5.30
C PHE A 95 -6.83 -0.10 -4.10
N SER A 96 -5.61 -0.39 -3.66
CA SER A 96 -5.33 -1.29 -2.53
C SER A 96 -5.58 -0.64 -1.17
N TYR A 97 -5.73 0.69 -1.10
CA TYR A 97 -5.79 1.46 0.13
C TYR A 97 -7.18 2.02 0.43
N GLN A 98 -7.73 2.83 -0.47
CA GLN A 98 -8.95 3.61 -0.21
C GLN A 98 -10.18 2.75 0.12
N PRO A 99 -10.42 1.57 -0.51
CA PRO A 99 -11.59 0.75 -0.22
C PRO A 99 -11.54 -0.02 1.11
N LEU A 100 -10.36 -0.16 1.74
CA LEU A 100 -10.20 -1.03 2.91
C LEU A 100 -11.20 -0.76 4.05
N PRO A 101 -11.45 0.50 4.49
CA PRO A 101 -12.39 0.76 5.58
C PRO A 101 -13.85 0.42 5.25
N PHE A 102 -14.18 0.28 3.98
CA PHE A 102 -15.53 -0.06 3.50
C PHE A 102 -15.79 -1.57 3.43
N ALA A 103 -14.73 -2.38 3.45
CA ALA A 103 -14.83 -3.83 3.53
C ALA A 103 -14.98 -4.26 5.00
N LYS A 104 -16.15 -4.75 5.38
CA LYS A 104 -16.46 -5.17 6.76
C LYS A 104 -16.15 -6.64 6.99
N ASN A 105 -16.48 -7.48 6.01
CA ASN A 105 -16.30 -8.92 6.03
C ASN A 105 -15.14 -9.32 5.12
N LEU A 106 -14.13 -9.94 5.72
CA LEU A 106 -12.91 -10.34 5.05
C LEU A 106 -12.81 -11.85 5.01
N TYR A 107 -12.23 -12.38 3.94
CA TYR A 107 -11.93 -13.79 3.81
C TYR A 107 -10.53 -13.97 3.23
N TYR A 108 -9.68 -14.73 3.91
CA TYR A 108 -8.35 -15.02 3.45
C TYR A 108 -8.25 -16.43 2.91
N MET A 109 -7.84 -16.57 1.66
CA MET A 109 -7.53 -17.82 0.98
C MET A 109 -6.01 -17.97 0.92
N ASP A 110 -5.50 -19.03 1.54
CA ASP A 110 -4.06 -19.33 1.56
C ASP A 110 -3.65 -20.04 0.27
N ILE A 111 -3.77 -19.33 -0.85
CA ILE A 111 -3.40 -19.79 -2.19
C ILE A 111 -2.51 -18.77 -2.89
N ASP A 112 -1.46 -19.24 -3.53
CA ASP A 112 -0.55 -18.44 -4.35
C ASP A 112 -1.23 -18.17 -5.70
N LEU A 113 -2.01 -17.09 -5.75
CA LEU A 113 -2.88 -16.81 -6.90
C LEU A 113 -2.17 -16.05 -8.01
N TYR A 114 -1.31 -15.12 -7.67
CA TYR A 114 -0.66 -14.22 -8.62
C TYR A 114 0.86 -14.34 -8.55
N HIS A 115 1.50 -14.51 -9.71
CA HIS A 115 2.94 -14.50 -9.85
C HIS A 115 3.41 -13.15 -10.41
N TYR A 116 4.15 -12.40 -9.60
CA TYR A 116 4.68 -11.09 -9.96
C TYR A 116 6.14 -11.23 -10.40
N TYR A 117 6.35 -11.23 -11.70
CA TYR A 117 7.67 -11.33 -12.28
C TYR A 117 8.48 -10.05 -12.06
N LEU A 118 9.64 -10.18 -11.41
CA LEU A 118 10.60 -9.10 -11.18
C LEU A 118 11.85 -9.30 -12.04
N GLY A 119 12.55 -8.20 -12.34
CA GLY A 119 13.83 -8.22 -13.06
C GLY A 119 13.79 -7.55 -14.45
N ARG A 120 12.62 -7.15 -14.97
CA ARG A 120 12.56 -6.43 -16.24
C ARG A 120 12.93 -4.95 -16.05
N GLU A 121 13.72 -4.41 -16.97
CA GLU A 121 14.20 -3.01 -16.92
C GLU A 121 13.09 -1.96 -17.05
N ASP A 122 11.98 -2.31 -17.73
CA ASP A 122 10.85 -1.41 -18.00
C ASP A 122 9.83 -1.33 -16.86
N GLN A 123 10.01 -2.13 -15.80
CA GLN A 123 9.06 -2.19 -14.70
C GLN A 123 8.99 -0.89 -13.90
N SER A 124 7.79 -0.56 -13.42
CA SER A 124 7.53 0.63 -12.61
C SER A 124 8.28 0.64 -11.26
N VAL A 125 8.66 -0.53 -10.77
CA VAL A 125 9.47 -0.71 -9.55
C VAL A 125 10.97 -0.51 -9.78
N ASN A 126 11.43 -0.40 -11.04
CA ASN A 126 12.82 -0.08 -11.35
C ASN A 126 13.14 1.35 -10.91
N GLU A 127 14.25 1.53 -10.19
CA GLU A 127 14.66 2.81 -9.61
C GLU A 127 14.77 3.94 -10.65
N LYS A 128 15.39 3.67 -11.80
CA LYS A 128 15.53 4.66 -12.88
C LYS A 128 14.18 5.06 -13.47
N VAL A 129 13.26 4.10 -13.60
CA VAL A 129 11.90 4.34 -14.08
C VAL A 129 11.11 5.17 -13.07
N LEU A 130 11.24 4.85 -11.77
CA LEU A 130 10.58 5.58 -10.69
C LEU A 130 11.08 7.01 -10.61
N MET A 131 12.39 7.24 -10.70
CA MET A 131 12.94 8.61 -10.72
C MET A 131 12.43 9.44 -11.90
N LYS A 132 12.28 8.85 -13.09
CA LYS A 132 11.68 9.53 -14.26
C LYS A 132 10.19 9.86 -14.07
N ARG A 133 9.49 9.07 -13.26
CA ARG A 133 8.04 9.20 -12.99
C ARG A 133 7.73 9.71 -11.59
N ILE A 134 8.71 10.36 -10.95
CA ILE A 134 8.60 10.79 -9.54
C ILE A 134 7.38 11.67 -9.27
N ASP A 135 6.99 12.51 -10.22
CA ASP A 135 5.81 13.38 -10.08
C ASP A 135 4.51 12.56 -9.99
N GLN A 136 4.42 11.42 -10.67
CA GLN A 136 3.28 10.53 -10.57
C GLN A 136 3.27 9.80 -9.23
N GLN A 137 4.43 9.38 -8.75
CA GLN A 137 4.57 8.77 -7.43
C GLN A 137 4.16 9.75 -6.32
N ILE A 138 4.59 11.02 -6.39
CA ILE A 138 4.18 12.08 -5.45
C ILE A 138 2.68 12.27 -5.51
N ARG A 139 2.10 12.45 -6.70
CA ARG A 139 0.67 12.62 -6.90
C ARG A 139 -0.14 11.50 -6.24
N VAL A 140 0.24 10.24 -6.47
CA VAL A 140 -0.48 9.10 -5.89
C VAL A 140 -0.28 9.04 -4.38
N THR A 141 0.93 9.32 -3.86
CA THR A 141 1.19 9.42 -2.42
C THR A 141 0.27 10.44 -1.74
N GLU A 142 0.10 11.61 -2.33
CA GLU A 142 -0.80 12.65 -1.83
C GLU A 142 -2.27 12.23 -1.90
N LEU A 143 -2.70 11.60 -2.99
CA LEU A 143 -4.05 11.07 -3.12
C LEU A 143 -4.35 10.01 -2.06
N VAL A 144 -3.44 9.07 -1.82
CA VAL A 144 -3.58 8.04 -0.79
C VAL A 144 -3.67 8.68 0.60
N ALA A 145 -2.78 9.64 0.91
CA ALA A 145 -2.79 10.31 2.21
C ALA A 145 -4.09 11.09 2.49
N LYS A 146 -4.75 11.58 1.43
CA LYS A 146 -6.00 12.37 1.51
C LYS A 146 -7.28 11.54 1.35
N SER A 147 -7.18 10.29 0.91
CA SER A 147 -8.35 9.49 0.49
C SER A 147 -9.25 9.04 1.63
N VAL A 148 -8.72 8.98 2.87
CA VAL A 148 -9.43 8.41 4.03
C VAL A 148 -9.06 9.18 5.30
N ASP A 149 -10.05 9.54 6.13
CA ASP A 149 -9.80 10.07 7.48
C ASP A 149 -9.39 8.93 8.44
N LEU A 150 -8.09 8.82 8.73
CA LEU A 150 -7.56 7.80 9.62
C LEU A 150 -8.05 7.91 11.07
N ARG A 151 -8.58 9.06 11.50
CA ARG A 151 -9.18 9.20 12.83
C ARG A 151 -10.49 8.45 12.93
N GLU A 152 -11.31 8.54 11.88
CA GLU A 152 -12.57 7.79 11.80
C GLU A 152 -12.30 6.29 11.64
N VAL A 153 -11.35 5.91 10.79
CA VAL A 153 -10.93 4.49 10.69
C VAL A 153 -10.45 3.95 12.04
N LYS A 154 -9.67 4.74 12.80
CA LYS A 154 -9.16 4.31 14.10
C LYS A 154 -10.27 4.05 15.12
N LYS A 155 -11.37 4.81 15.09
CA LYS A 155 -12.53 4.59 15.98
C LYS A 155 -13.19 3.24 15.70
N MET A 156 -13.31 2.85 14.44
CA MET A 156 -13.98 1.61 14.01
C MET A 156 -13.03 0.41 13.98
N TYR A 157 -11.83 0.61 13.43
CA TYR A 157 -10.84 -0.43 13.11
C TYR A 157 -9.43 0.01 13.48
N PRO A 158 -9.06 0.00 14.78
CA PRO A 158 -7.75 0.51 15.22
C PRO A 158 -6.56 -0.19 14.57
N LYS A 159 -6.65 -1.52 14.35
CA LYS A 159 -5.57 -2.29 13.69
C LYS A 159 -5.42 -1.93 12.22
N LEU A 160 -6.53 -1.69 11.51
CA LEU A 160 -6.51 -1.21 10.14
C LEU A 160 -5.88 0.19 10.06
N ALA A 161 -6.23 1.10 10.97
CA ALA A 161 -5.67 2.45 10.99
C ALA A 161 -4.13 2.44 11.17
N VAL A 162 -3.60 1.52 11.98
CA VAL A 162 -2.14 1.31 12.12
C VAL A 162 -1.54 0.85 10.80
N TYR A 163 -2.14 -0.15 10.15
CA TYR A 163 -1.71 -0.62 8.83
C TYR A 163 -1.73 0.50 7.79
N MET A 164 -2.82 1.25 7.71
CA MET A 164 -3.00 2.33 6.74
C MET A 164 -2.01 3.48 6.96
N MET A 165 -1.74 3.85 8.22
CA MET A 165 -0.71 4.85 8.53
C MET A 165 0.68 4.39 8.10
N ARG A 166 1.02 3.12 8.33
CA ARG A 166 2.28 2.53 7.88
C ARG A 166 2.41 2.57 6.36
N ASN A 167 1.33 2.30 5.64
CA ASN A 167 1.32 2.35 4.17
C ASN A 167 1.64 3.77 3.66
N ILE A 168 1.00 4.81 4.20
CA ILE A 168 1.34 6.20 3.87
C ILE A 168 2.82 6.49 4.19
N SER A 169 3.31 6.04 5.34
CA SER A 169 4.72 6.22 5.73
C SER A 169 5.67 5.60 4.71
N ILE A 170 5.39 4.39 4.23
CA ILE A 170 6.20 3.73 3.19
C ILE A 170 6.20 4.54 1.89
N MET A 171 5.03 4.99 1.43
CA MET A 171 4.92 5.77 0.20
C MET A 171 5.65 7.12 0.30
N LEU A 172 5.54 7.81 1.43
CA LEU A 172 6.30 9.05 1.71
C LEU A 172 7.81 8.79 1.75
N SER A 173 8.23 7.66 2.34
CA SER A 173 9.63 7.28 2.39
C SER A 173 10.19 7.02 1.00
N ILE A 174 9.49 6.21 0.19
CA ILE A 174 9.86 5.92 -1.20
C ILE A 174 10.01 7.22 -1.99
N SER A 175 8.99 8.09 -1.95
CA SER A 175 9.02 9.38 -2.66
C SER A 175 10.16 10.27 -2.18
N SER A 176 10.36 10.38 -0.86
CA SER A 176 11.41 11.22 -0.27
C SER A 176 12.82 10.74 -0.61
N ILE A 177 13.07 9.42 -0.55
CA ILE A 177 14.37 8.82 -0.86
C ILE A 177 14.73 9.06 -2.33
N HIS A 178 13.79 8.80 -3.26
CA HIS A 178 14.06 9.00 -4.68
C HIS A 178 14.27 10.48 -5.04
N LEU A 179 13.54 11.40 -4.39
CA LEU A 179 13.80 12.83 -4.55
C LEU A 179 15.19 13.25 -4.02
N LEU A 180 15.65 12.61 -2.94
CA LEU A 180 17.03 12.80 -2.46
C LEU A 180 18.08 12.24 -3.41
N LEU A 181 17.81 11.11 -4.06
CA LEU A 181 18.70 10.48 -5.05
C LEU A 181 18.79 11.27 -6.35
N ILE A 182 17.74 11.98 -6.76
CA ILE A 182 17.75 12.89 -7.92
C ILE A 182 18.72 14.07 -7.70
N LYS A 183 18.92 14.54 -6.47
CA LYS A 183 19.92 15.54 -6.04
C LYS A 183 19.79 16.92 -6.71
N THR A 184 18.65 17.29 -7.28
CA THR A 184 18.44 18.63 -7.84
C THR A 184 17.68 19.52 -6.83
N GLU A 185 17.86 20.85 -6.95
CA GLU A 185 17.11 21.80 -6.13
C GLU A 185 15.60 21.64 -6.32
N GLU A 186 15.17 21.40 -7.54
CA GLU A 186 13.76 21.14 -7.87
C GLU A 186 13.23 19.90 -7.09
N ALA A 187 14.01 18.81 -7.04
CA ALA A 187 13.63 17.61 -6.30
C ALA A 187 13.51 17.87 -4.78
N PHE A 188 14.43 18.68 -4.22
CA PHE A 188 14.34 19.08 -2.81
C PHE A 188 13.10 19.93 -2.53
N GLN A 189 12.73 20.83 -3.42
CA GLN A 189 11.51 21.63 -3.31
C GLN A 189 10.26 20.77 -3.46
N LYS A 190 10.24 19.79 -4.39
CA LYS A 190 9.13 18.82 -4.52
C LYS A 190 8.95 18.02 -3.24
N ARG A 191 10.05 17.52 -2.62
CA ARG A 191 9.98 16.81 -1.33
C ARG A 191 9.38 17.68 -0.24
N LYS A 192 9.83 18.92 -0.11
CA LYS A 192 9.30 19.87 0.86
C LYS A 192 7.80 20.10 0.67
N ARG A 193 7.37 20.39 -0.57
CA ARG A 193 5.94 20.61 -0.90
C ARG A 193 5.07 19.39 -0.58
N MET A 194 5.52 18.19 -0.92
CA MET A 194 4.79 16.96 -0.61
C MET A 194 4.50 16.83 0.89
N TRP A 195 5.48 17.09 1.75
CA TRP A 195 5.29 17.06 3.19
C TRP A 195 4.42 18.22 3.71
N GLU A 196 4.54 19.41 3.13
CA GLU A 196 3.68 20.55 3.43
C GLU A 196 2.22 20.25 3.07
N GLN A 197 1.95 19.64 1.95
CA GLN A 197 0.59 19.23 1.55
C GLN A 197 -0.04 18.23 2.52
N VAL A 198 0.73 17.28 3.05
CA VAL A 198 0.23 16.39 4.11
C VAL A 198 -0.11 17.17 5.37
N LYS A 199 0.73 18.16 5.74
CA LYS A 199 0.52 19.03 6.90
C LYS A 199 -0.72 19.93 6.77
N ASP A 200 -0.93 20.46 5.57
CA ASP A 200 -2.08 21.33 5.27
C ASP A 200 -3.38 20.54 5.25
N TYR A 201 -3.33 19.30 4.80
CA TYR A 201 -4.48 18.39 4.83
C TYR A 201 -4.83 17.93 6.25
N ASP A 202 -3.85 17.40 7.00
CA ASP A 202 -4.05 16.95 8.39
C ASP A 202 -2.76 17.10 9.20
N ARG A 203 -2.75 18.09 10.10
CA ARG A 203 -1.61 18.36 11.01
C ARG A 203 -1.32 17.19 11.95
N ILE A 204 -2.34 16.47 12.42
CA ILE A 204 -2.17 15.34 13.34
C ILE A 204 -1.50 14.17 12.60
N LEU A 205 -1.98 13.87 11.42
CA LEU A 205 -1.36 12.87 10.53
C LEU A 205 0.09 13.23 10.24
N TYR A 206 0.37 14.49 9.85
CA TYR A 206 1.72 14.97 9.59
C TYR A 206 2.66 14.74 10.78
N TYR A 207 2.29 15.15 11.99
CA TYR A 207 3.16 14.97 13.16
C TYR A 207 3.34 13.50 13.52
N ARG A 208 2.33 12.66 13.37
CA ARG A 208 2.46 11.20 13.55
C ARG A 208 3.43 10.60 12.55
N LEU A 209 3.29 10.91 11.27
CA LEU A 209 4.20 10.42 10.22
C LEU A 209 5.63 10.90 10.45
N ARG A 210 5.81 12.14 10.91
CA ARG A 210 7.14 12.73 11.14
C ARG A 210 7.81 12.20 12.40
N CYS A 211 7.08 11.97 13.48
CA CYS A 211 7.67 11.69 14.79
C CYS A 211 7.54 10.23 15.23
N SER A 212 6.65 9.45 14.60
CA SER A 212 6.31 8.11 15.06
C SER A 212 6.44 7.03 13.99
N THR A 213 6.97 7.38 12.81
CA THR A 213 7.17 6.43 11.71
C THR A 213 8.51 6.63 11.00
N LEU A 214 8.94 5.63 10.20
CA LEU A 214 10.19 5.69 9.47
C LEU A 214 10.26 6.85 8.45
N SER A 215 9.11 7.30 7.92
CA SER A 215 9.10 8.40 6.96
C SER A 215 9.63 9.71 7.54
N GLY A 216 9.54 9.91 8.85
CA GLY A 216 10.12 11.07 9.52
C GLY A 216 11.63 11.18 9.36
N LEU A 217 12.34 10.05 9.33
CA LEU A 217 13.79 10.01 9.11
C LEU A 217 14.17 10.51 7.72
N THR A 218 13.29 10.30 6.73
CA THR A 218 13.53 10.75 5.35
C THR A 218 13.30 12.25 5.16
N TYR A 219 12.81 12.96 6.18
CA TYR A 219 12.57 14.41 6.16
C TYR A 219 13.46 15.19 7.13
N LEU A 220 14.58 14.64 7.53
CA LEU A 220 15.55 15.36 8.33
C LEU A 220 16.09 16.59 7.56
N PRO A 221 16.21 17.76 8.22
CA PRO A 221 16.67 18.98 7.57
C PRO A 221 18.15 18.93 7.21
N GLY A 222 18.52 19.66 6.14
CA GLY A 222 19.89 19.91 5.74
C GLY A 222 20.57 18.76 4.98
N ARG A 223 21.81 19.04 4.52
CA ARG A 223 22.64 18.08 3.77
C ARG A 223 23.04 16.85 4.58
N LEU A 224 23.16 16.98 5.90
CA LEU A 224 23.43 15.86 6.81
C LEU A 224 22.26 14.89 6.90
N GLY A 225 21.02 15.40 6.97
CA GLY A 225 19.83 14.57 6.97
C GLY A 225 19.69 13.74 5.68
N GLY A 226 20.01 14.33 4.52
CA GLY A 226 20.02 13.61 3.25
C GLY A 226 21.07 12.49 3.19
N LYS A 227 22.27 12.71 3.75
CA LYS A 227 23.32 11.68 3.80
C LYS A 227 22.94 10.50 4.70
N ILE A 228 22.33 10.75 5.86
CA ILE A 228 21.86 9.68 6.78
C ILE A 228 20.75 8.85 6.14
N THR A 229 19.88 9.48 5.35
CA THR A 229 18.74 8.79 4.71
C THR A 229 19.17 7.88 3.55
N VAL A 230 20.24 8.24 2.84
CA VAL A 230 20.69 7.54 1.60
C VAL A 230 21.86 6.61 1.87
N GLY A 231 22.58 6.78 2.97
CA GLY A 231 23.81 6.02 3.31
C GLY A 231 23.62 4.93 4.37
N GLY A 232 22.38 4.68 4.82
CA GLY A 232 21.98 3.58 5.68
C GLY A 232 21.12 2.57 4.93
#